data_75bba12adf19f4ab01d0190af33b8f83
#
_entry.id   75bba12adf19f4ab01d0190af33b8f83
#
_cell.length_a   1.000
_cell.length_b   1.000
_cell.length_c   1.000
_cell.angle_alpha   90.00
_cell.angle_beta   90.00
_cell.angle_gamma   90.00
#
_symmetry.space_group_name_H-M   'P 1'
#
loop_
_entity.id
_entity.type
_entity.pdbx_description
1 polymer ?
#
loop_
_entity_poly.entity_id
_entity_poly.type
_entity_poly.pdbx_seq_one_letter_code
_entity_poly.pdbx_strand_id
1 'polypeptide(L)' 'MTYNVGGKIISKKAHACGGTEWSVMRTGADVKIKCEKCGRVIFLSVDEMDKMTKRYVECGEKND' A
#
# COMPACT_ATOMS: atom_id res chain seq x y z
N MET A 1 -0.98 11.39 -6.99
CA MET A 1 0.13 10.45 -6.79
C MET A 1 -0.19 9.10 -7.39
N THR A 2 0.79 8.44 -7.97
CA THR A 2 0.59 7.19 -8.67
C THR A 2 1.25 6.04 -7.90
N TYR A 3 0.53 4.93 -7.80
CA TYR A 3 1.03 3.73 -7.14
C TYR A 3 1.20 2.64 -8.17
N ASN A 4 2.25 1.85 -8.01
CA ASN A 4 2.56 0.76 -8.93
C ASN A 4 2.48 -0.58 -8.24
N VAL A 5 2.11 -1.59 -8.99
CA VAL A 5 2.09 -2.96 -8.48
C VAL A 5 3.49 -3.36 -8.05
N GLY A 6 3.57 -3.98 -6.88
CA GLY A 6 4.85 -4.38 -6.32
C GLY A 6 5.46 -3.36 -5.38
N GLY A 7 4.95 -2.12 -5.39
CA GLY A 7 5.40 -1.12 -4.44
C GLY A 7 4.87 -1.41 -3.05
N LYS A 8 5.38 -0.66 -2.09
CA LYS A 8 4.93 -0.77 -0.69
C LYS A 8 4.58 0.59 -0.16
N ILE A 9 3.62 0.61 0.75
CA ILE A 9 3.26 1.85 1.43
C ILE A 9 3.34 1.64 2.94
N ILE A 10 3.58 2.75 3.63
CA ILE A 10 3.51 2.78 5.08
C ILE A 10 2.33 3.66 5.42
N SER A 11 1.36 3.11 6.14
CA SER A 11 0.18 3.87 6.50
C SER A 11 0.46 4.77 7.70
N LYS A 12 -0.33 5.82 7.81
CA LYS A 12 -0.19 6.76 8.93
C LYS A 12 -0.60 6.13 10.25
N LYS A 13 -1.54 5.19 10.18
CA LYS A 13 -2.04 4.51 11.37
C LYS A 13 -1.94 3.00 11.17
N ALA A 14 -1.68 2.29 12.25
CA ALA A 14 -1.72 0.85 12.21
C ALA A 14 -3.17 0.40 12.08
N HIS A 15 -3.39 -0.68 11.33
CA HIS A 15 -4.72 -1.25 11.32
C HIS A 15 -4.86 -2.26 12.47
N ALA A 16 -5.97 -2.98 12.51
CA ALA A 16 -6.33 -3.80 13.67
C ALA A 16 -5.23 -4.78 14.10
N CYS A 17 -4.43 -5.27 13.17
CA CYS A 17 -3.36 -6.22 13.51
C CYS A 17 -2.08 -5.53 13.99
N GLY A 18 -2.05 -4.21 13.97
CA GLY A 18 -0.88 -3.45 14.38
C GLY A 18 0.12 -3.17 13.28
N GLY A 19 -0.13 -3.67 12.08
CA GLY A 19 0.78 -3.47 10.96
C GLY A 19 0.54 -2.16 10.24
N THR A 20 1.59 -1.57 9.71
CA THR A 20 1.49 -0.35 8.93
C THR A 20 2.03 -0.52 7.53
N GLU A 21 2.70 -1.61 7.24
CA GLU A 21 3.26 -1.89 5.92
C GLU A 21 2.26 -2.62 5.04
N TRP A 22 2.13 -2.17 3.80
CA TRP A 22 1.22 -2.76 2.85
C TRP A 22 1.91 -2.91 1.51
N SER A 23 1.63 -4.01 0.81
CA SER A 23 2.10 -4.23 -0.55
C SER A 23 1.01 -3.83 -1.52
N VAL A 24 1.38 -3.12 -2.57
CA VAL A 24 0.44 -2.78 -3.63
C VAL A 24 0.29 -3.99 -4.54
N MET A 25 -0.89 -4.58 -4.55
CA MET A 25 -1.16 -5.77 -5.34
C MET A 25 -1.73 -5.41 -6.70
N ARG A 26 -2.48 -4.32 -6.78
CA ARG A 26 -3.15 -3.95 -8.01
C ARG A 26 -3.44 -2.47 -8.00
N THR A 27 -3.42 -1.87 -9.19
CA THR A 27 -3.74 -0.45 -9.35
C THR A 27 -4.79 -0.31 -10.44
N GLY A 28 -5.34 0.87 -10.57
CA GLY A 28 -6.39 1.16 -11.52
C GLY A 28 -7.36 2.13 -10.90
N ALA A 29 -8.66 1.95 -11.18
CA ALA A 29 -9.68 2.78 -10.55
C ALA A 29 -9.63 2.60 -9.03
N ASP A 30 -9.43 1.37 -8.59
CA ASP A 30 -9.24 1.06 -7.18
C ASP A 30 -7.86 0.45 -6.98
N VAL A 31 -7.30 0.67 -5.80
CA VAL A 31 -6.00 0.11 -5.45
C VAL A 31 -6.22 -1.03 -4.47
N LYS A 32 -5.63 -2.18 -4.79
CA LYS A 32 -5.70 -3.35 -3.92
C LYS A 32 -4.38 -3.46 -3.18
N ILE A 33 -4.44 -3.50 -1.86
CA ILE A 33 -3.24 -3.60 -1.04
C ILE A 33 -3.39 -4.75 -0.06
N LYS A 34 -2.24 -5.30 0.32
CA LYS A 34 -2.17 -6.42 1.24
C LYS A 34 -1.27 -6.06 2.40
N CYS A 35 -1.77 -6.29 3.61
CA CYS A 35 -0.98 -6.03 4.81
C CYS A 35 0.17 -7.03 4.89
N GLU A 36 1.37 -6.52 5.11
CA GLU A 36 2.55 -7.37 5.20
C GLU A 36 2.59 -8.17 6.49
N LYS A 37 1.88 -7.71 7.50
CA LYS A 37 1.93 -8.38 8.80
C LYS A 37 0.92 -9.51 8.92
N CYS A 38 -0.33 -9.25 8.56
CA CYS A 38 -1.38 -10.25 8.73
C CYS A 38 -1.92 -10.83 7.43
N GLY A 39 -1.54 -10.24 6.30
CA GLY A 39 -1.98 -10.74 5.00
C GLY A 39 -3.36 -10.26 4.58
N ARG A 40 -3.96 -9.36 5.34
CA ARG A 40 -5.27 -8.84 4.99
C ARG A 40 -5.22 -8.01 3.72
N VAL A 41 -6.20 -8.21 2.86
CA VAL A 41 -6.31 -7.49 1.59
C VAL A 41 -7.49 -6.53 1.67
N ILE A 42 -7.25 -5.28 1.26
CA ILE A 42 -8.32 -4.29 1.21
C ILE A 42 -8.24 -3.53 -0.11
N PHE A 43 -9.35 -2.91 -0.47
CA PHE A 43 -9.45 -2.08 -1.67
C PHE A 43 -9.71 -0.64 -1.26
N LEU A 44 -9.02 0.28 -1.90
CA LEU A 44 -9.15 1.70 -1.63
C LEU A 44 -9.14 2.47 -2.94
N SER A 45 -9.80 3.62 -2.96
CA SER A 45 -9.64 4.53 -4.07
C SER A 45 -8.28 5.21 -3.95
N VAL A 46 -7.82 5.80 -5.05
CA VAL A 46 -6.54 6.51 -5.04
C VAL A 46 -6.56 7.63 -4.00
N ASP A 47 -7.69 8.33 -3.90
CA ASP A 47 -7.80 9.41 -2.91
C ASP A 47 -7.64 8.88 -1.49
N GLU A 48 -8.27 7.75 -1.20
CA GLU A 48 -8.15 7.15 0.12
C GLU A 48 -6.74 6.68 0.40
N MET A 49 -6.08 6.14 -0.63
CA MET A 49 -4.69 5.75 -0.51
C MET A 49 -3.82 6.93 -0.13
N ASP A 50 -4.00 8.06 -0.83
CA ASP A 50 -3.23 9.26 -0.54
C ASP A 50 -3.42 9.72 0.89
N LYS A 51 -4.66 9.63 1.38
CA LYS A 51 -4.96 10.08 2.73
C LYS A 51 -4.33 9.20 3.79
N MET A 52 -4.26 7.90 3.56
CA MET A 52 -3.75 6.99 4.57
C MET A 52 -2.26 6.74 4.44
N THR A 53 -1.67 7.02 3.30
CA THR A 53 -0.26 6.70 3.05
C THR A 53 0.64 7.77 3.65
N LYS A 54 1.52 7.34 4.52
CA LYS A 54 2.56 8.19 5.06
C LYS A 54 3.76 8.21 4.12
N ARG A 55 4.06 7.05 3.54
CA ARG A 55 5.25 6.89 2.71
C ARG A 55 5.00 5.84 1.66
N TYR A 56 5.51 6.06 0.48
CA TYR A 56 5.43 5.09 -0.61
C TYR A 56 6.84 4.71 -1.05
N VAL A 57 7.09 3.42 -1.13
CA VAL A 57 8.37 2.90 -1.60
C VAL A 57 8.08 2.12 -2.88
N GLU A 58 8.65 2.56 -3.97
CA GLU A 58 8.44 1.90 -5.24
C GLU A 58 9.31 0.66 -5.35
N CYS A 59 8.70 -0.43 -5.76
CA CYS A 59 9.43 -1.67 -6.00
C CYS A 59 10.23 -1.54 -7.30
N GLY A 60 11.31 -2.29 -7.41
CA GLY A 60 12.05 -2.33 -8.65
C GLY A 60 13.27 -1.44 -8.70
N GLU A 61 13.54 -0.83 -7.64
CA GLU A 61 14.82 -0.21 -7.59
C GLU A 61 15.85 -1.25 -7.36
N LYS A 62 15.53 -1.49 -7.20
CA LYS A 62 16.29 -2.09 -7.03
C LYS A 62 17.09 -2.62 -7.26
N ASN A 63 17.17 -2.57 -7.32
CA ASN A 63 17.73 -3.03 -7.75
C ASN A 63 18.44 -3.20 -7.83
N ASP A 64 18.49 -3.05 -7.72
CA ASP A 64 18.95 -3.15 -8.02
C ASP A 64 19.28 -3.35 -8.06
#